data_169960cd05217fd03eff38872c9f8388
#
_entry.id   169960cd05217fd03eff38872c9f8388
#
_cell.length_a   1.000
_cell.length_b   1.000
_cell.length_c   1.000
_cell.angle_alpha   90.00
_cell.angle_beta   90.00
_cell.angle_gamma   90.00
#
_symmetry.space_group_name_H-M   'P 1'
#
loop_
_entity.id
_entity.type
_entity.pdbx_description
1 polymer ?
#
loop_
_entity_poly.entity_id
_entity_poly.type
_entity_poly.pdbx_seq_one_letter_code
_entity_poly.pdbx_strand_id
1 'polypeptide(L)'
;MFKRIFLSAFVVSSFNVSAITLDDFSTQLVESHPYFVQLSLSEKTSLINQKSLSIYTDWNINAGASETYTGGDDSASRLYEDLYSTKYEIGANRKVSHSGATVNLKHSLTRNDKDSNATHSNLFSISYARPLLQNKDGLNDKLNLDLASIDLIAKKVSLEEQAENFLASKLSKFVDLALKQEVVKKHKIALELSKEQLDLAEDKFKNSLIDITVLIQEKDNYVKARQQSLQSNKELIIERRELANLIGAKESDMIVEMDLFKEQSLSDVNPREFVKNSRAIQKFDFDKAKLQREL
;
A
#
# COMPACT_ATOMS: atom_id res chain seq x y z
N MET A 1 3.36 11.77 13.71
CA MET A 1 3.82 13.09 13.21
C MET A 1 3.96 13.11 11.70
N PHE A 2 3.06 12.40 10.97
CA PHE A 2 3.03 12.30 9.50
C PHE A 2 1.76 12.94 8.93
N LYS A 3 1.50 14.21 9.29
CA LYS A 3 0.41 15.00 8.72
C LYS A 3 1.00 16.15 7.90
N ARG A 4 1.32 15.92 6.65
CA ARG A 4 1.53 16.92 5.58
C ARG A 4 2.67 16.53 4.63
N ILE A 5 2.51 15.50 3.80
CA ILE A 5 3.23 15.47 2.52
C ILE A 5 2.30 14.78 1.51
N PHE A 6 1.35 15.52 0.99
CA PHE A 6 0.69 15.21 -0.27
C PHE A 6 0.20 16.52 -0.87
N LEU A 7 1.11 17.24 -1.48
CA LEU A 7 0.77 18.14 -2.56
C LEU A 7 1.96 18.26 -3.51
N SER A 8 1.76 17.72 -4.68
CA SER A 8 2.63 17.65 -5.82
C SER A 8 3.15 19.02 -6.26
N ALA A 9 4.46 19.14 -6.36
CA ALA A 9 5.07 20.01 -7.34
C ALA A 9 6.03 19.13 -8.17
N PHE A 10 5.70 18.90 -9.42
CA PHE A 10 6.59 18.29 -10.40
C PHE A 10 7.68 19.33 -10.71
N VAL A 11 8.68 19.38 -9.86
CA VAL A 11 9.90 20.16 -10.11
C VAL A 11 10.82 19.27 -10.93
N VAL A 12 10.89 19.53 -12.23
CA VAL A 12 12.00 19.05 -13.06
C VAL A 12 13.25 19.77 -12.57
N SER A 13 13.91 19.22 -11.57
CA SER A 13 15.23 19.67 -11.16
C SER A 13 16.24 19.08 -12.14
N SER A 14 16.93 19.97 -12.86
CA SER A 14 18.16 19.66 -13.59
C SER A 14 19.19 19.11 -12.59
N PHE A 15 19.40 17.79 -12.63
CA PHE A 15 20.40 17.12 -11.79
C PHE A 15 21.80 17.57 -12.20
N ASN A 16 22.41 18.41 -11.38
CA ASN A 16 23.86 18.43 -11.27
C ASN A 16 24.29 17.04 -10.76
N VAL A 17 25.34 16.46 -11.31
CA VAL A 17 25.96 15.21 -10.85
C VAL A 17 26.57 15.48 -9.47
N SER A 18 25.74 15.52 -8.47
CA SER A 18 26.11 15.58 -7.06
C SER A 18 25.91 14.19 -6.49
N ALA A 19 26.86 13.72 -5.70
CA ALA A 19 26.72 12.43 -5.03
C ALA A 19 25.44 12.42 -4.18
N ILE A 20 24.70 11.32 -4.22
CA ILE A 20 23.42 11.17 -3.53
C ILE A 20 23.71 10.74 -2.08
N THR A 21 23.13 11.47 -1.12
CA THR A 21 23.18 11.10 0.29
C THR A 21 22.09 10.07 0.64
N LEU A 22 22.22 9.43 1.80
CA LEU A 22 21.21 8.48 2.31
C LEU A 22 19.83 9.14 2.47
N ASP A 23 19.80 10.38 2.94
CA ASP A 23 18.57 11.15 3.17
C ASP A 23 17.90 11.54 1.84
N ASP A 24 18.69 11.99 0.85
CA ASP A 24 18.19 12.31 -0.48
C ASP A 24 17.59 11.07 -1.16
N PHE A 25 18.30 9.93 -1.08
CA PHE A 25 17.82 8.67 -1.63
C PHE A 25 16.51 8.23 -0.95
N SER A 26 16.44 8.30 0.37
CA SER A 26 15.23 7.93 1.12
C SER A 26 14.03 8.80 0.74
N THR A 27 14.23 10.10 0.61
CA THR A 27 13.18 11.05 0.22
C THR A 27 12.67 10.79 -1.20
N GLN A 28 13.59 10.66 -2.16
CA GLN A 28 13.24 10.36 -3.54
C GLN A 28 12.52 9.01 -3.68
N LEU A 29 12.98 7.99 -2.94
CA LEU A 29 12.35 6.67 -2.94
C LEU A 29 10.90 6.74 -2.45
N VAL A 30 10.64 7.46 -1.36
CA VAL A 30 9.28 7.63 -0.82
C VAL A 30 8.37 8.39 -1.78
N GLU A 31 8.90 9.40 -2.47
CA GLU A 31 8.12 10.24 -3.38
C GLU A 31 7.84 9.57 -4.73
N SER A 32 8.80 8.79 -5.26
CA SER A 32 8.74 8.27 -6.63
C SER A 32 8.29 6.82 -6.74
N HIS A 33 8.55 5.99 -5.71
CA HIS A 33 8.35 4.55 -5.84
C HIS A 33 6.87 4.14 -5.74
N PRO A 34 6.33 3.35 -6.71
CA PRO A 34 4.91 2.95 -6.77
C PRO A 34 4.41 2.21 -5.52
N TYR A 35 5.30 1.58 -4.77
CA TYR A 35 4.97 0.87 -3.54
C TYR A 35 4.29 1.77 -2.50
N PHE A 36 4.78 3.00 -2.30
CA PHE A 36 4.19 3.94 -1.35
C PHE A 36 2.83 4.45 -1.83
N VAL A 37 2.65 4.61 -3.14
CA VAL A 37 1.34 4.89 -3.74
C VAL A 37 0.36 3.75 -3.46
N GLN A 38 0.79 2.50 -3.63
CA GLN A 38 -0.02 1.31 -3.32
C GLN A 38 -0.44 1.26 -1.84
N LEU A 39 0.47 1.56 -0.90
CA LEU A 39 0.14 1.63 0.53
C LEU A 39 -0.92 2.70 0.81
N SER A 40 -0.78 3.90 0.22
CA SER A 40 -1.74 4.98 0.39
C SER A 40 -3.13 4.64 -0.18
N LEU A 41 -3.18 3.94 -1.32
CA LEU A 41 -4.43 3.44 -1.89
C LEU A 41 -5.08 2.37 -1.02
N SER A 42 -4.28 1.48 -0.41
CA SER A 42 -4.77 0.47 0.53
C SER A 42 -5.39 1.11 1.79
N GLU A 43 -4.79 2.19 2.31
CA GLU A 43 -5.37 2.97 3.41
C GLU A 43 -6.70 3.60 3.01
N LYS A 44 -6.75 4.26 1.84
CA LYS A 44 -7.97 4.87 1.30
C LYS A 44 -9.07 3.84 1.10
N THR A 45 -8.74 2.65 0.61
CA THR A 45 -9.71 1.55 0.45
C THR A 45 -10.30 1.14 1.80
N SER A 46 -9.49 0.99 2.83
CA SER A 46 -9.97 0.67 4.19
C SER A 46 -10.86 1.77 4.77
N LEU A 47 -10.53 3.04 4.50
CA LEU A 47 -11.34 4.18 4.90
C LEU A 47 -12.71 4.19 4.18
N ILE A 48 -12.71 3.89 2.88
CA ILE A 48 -13.96 3.80 2.09
C ILE A 48 -14.82 2.65 2.61
N ASN A 49 -14.23 1.50 2.92
CA ASN A 49 -14.94 0.36 3.48
C ASN A 49 -15.60 0.73 4.82
N GLN A 50 -14.87 1.38 5.73
CA GLN A 50 -15.45 1.87 6.98
C GLN A 50 -16.60 2.85 6.74
N LYS A 51 -16.43 3.81 5.81
CA LYS A 51 -17.48 4.77 5.46
C LYS A 51 -18.70 4.07 4.84
N SER A 52 -18.50 3.08 3.97
CA SER A 52 -19.61 2.34 3.36
C SER A 52 -20.49 1.65 4.40
N LEU A 53 -19.88 1.16 5.48
CA LEU A 53 -20.62 0.58 6.59
C LEU A 53 -21.40 1.61 7.41
N SER A 54 -21.06 2.89 7.36
CA SER A 54 -21.83 3.94 8.04
C SER A 54 -23.04 4.41 7.24
N ILE A 55 -23.10 4.14 5.95
CA ILE A 55 -24.18 4.56 5.03
C ILE A 55 -25.53 3.92 5.41
N TYR A 56 -25.54 2.79 6.13
CA TYR A 56 -26.79 2.13 6.54
C TYR A 56 -27.72 3.03 7.39
N THR A 57 -27.18 4.11 7.97
CA THR A 57 -27.95 5.11 8.73
C THR A 57 -28.46 6.27 7.89
N ASP A 58 -28.10 6.33 6.63
CA ASP A 58 -28.55 7.38 5.72
C ASP A 58 -29.93 7.06 5.14
N TRP A 59 -30.59 8.09 4.57
CA TRP A 59 -31.80 7.87 3.86
C TRP A 59 -31.56 7.15 2.53
N ASN A 60 -32.21 6.01 2.37
CA ASN A 60 -32.27 5.33 1.06
C ASN A 60 -33.60 5.70 0.41
N ILE A 61 -33.53 6.33 -0.76
CA ILE A 61 -34.68 6.74 -1.57
C ILE A 61 -34.77 5.81 -2.78
N ASN A 62 -35.92 5.20 -2.98
CA ASN A 62 -36.19 4.33 -4.11
C ASN A 62 -37.44 4.81 -4.85
N ALA A 63 -37.41 4.75 -6.16
CA ALA A 63 -38.56 5.00 -7.03
C ALA A 63 -38.68 3.83 -8.01
N GLY A 64 -39.88 3.40 -8.27
CA GLY A 64 -40.20 2.30 -9.16
C GLY A 64 -41.48 2.56 -9.97
N ALA A 65 -41.49 2.01 -11.17
CA ALA A 65 -42.69 1.90 -11.99
C ALA A 65 -42.81 0.46 -12.46
N SER A 66 -43.97 -0.11 -12.39
CA SER A 66 -44.23 -1.47 -12.86
C SER A 66 -45.61 -1.53 -13.54
N GLU A 67 -45.67 -2.32 -14.59
CA GLU A 67 -46.93 -2.68 -15.26
C GLU A 67 -47.04 -4.19 -15.27
N THR A 68 -48.21 -4.68 -14.87
CA THR A 68 -48.51 -6.10 -14.81
C THR A 68 -49.79 -6.38 -15.56
N TYR A 69 -49.69 -7.31 -16.49
CA TYR A 69 -50.89 -7.83 -17.19
C TYR A 69 -51.24 -9.20 -16.62
N THR A 70 -52.50 -9.37 -16.32
CA THR A 70 -53.05 -10.66 -15.88
C THR A 70 -54.30 -10.94 -16.72
N GLY A 71 -54.19 -11.95 -17.58
CA GLY A 71 -55.28 -12.38 -18.43
C GLY A 71 -55.29 -13.89 -18.60
N GLY A 72 -56.35 -14.42 -19.16
CA GLY A 72 -56.46 -15.86 -19.47
C GLY A 72 -57.89 -16.38 -19.42
N ASP A 73 -58.12 -17.34 -20.29
CA ASP A 73 -59.46 -17.78 -20.70
C ASP A 73 -60.28 -18.53 -19.69
N ASP A 74 -59.85 -18.74 -18.45
CA ASP A 74 -60.55 -19.76 -17.74
C ASP A 74 -60.47 -19.73 -16.26
N SER A 75 -61.16 -18.82 -15.68
CA SER A 75 -61.61 -19.27 -14.35
C SER A 75 -62.95 -18.68 -14.03
N ALA A 76 -63.89 -19.57 -13.74
CA ALA A 76 -65.19 -19.25 -13.12
C ALA A 76 -65.04 -18.48 -11.78
N SER A 77 -63.81 -18.29 -11.28
CA SER A 77 -63.47 -17.54 -10.07
C SER A 77 -62.95 -16.12 -10.35
N ARG A 78 -62.72 -15.73 -11.59
CA ARG A 78 -62.28 -14.36 -11.97
C ARG A 78 -63.46 -13.45 -12.18
N LEU A 79 -63.39 -12.24 -11.61
CA LEU A 79 -64.34 -11.17 -11.82
C LEU A 79 -64.02 -10.28 -13.05
N TYR A 80 -63.02 -10.65 -13.84
CA TYR A 80 -62.52 -9.93 -15.01
C TYR A 80 -61.75 -10.86 -15.97
N GLU A 81 -61.78 -10.62 -17.23
CA GLU A 81 -61.02 -11.35 -18.24
C GLU A 81 -59.59 -10.80 -18.32
N ASP A 82 -59.43 -9.48 -18.39
CA ASP A 82 -58.14 -8.82 -18.46
C ASP A 82 -57.96 -7.80 -17.34
N LEU A 83 -56.76 -7.79 -16.75
CA LEU A 83 -56.35 -6.80 -15.77
C LEU A 83 -55.01 -6.21 -16.13
N TYR A 84 -54.97 -4.92 -16.41
CA TYR A 84 -53.74 -4.15 -16.48
C TYR A 84 -53.55 -3.37 -15.16
N SER A 85 -52.47 -3.61 -14.49
CA SER A 85 -52.12 -2.95 -13.24
C SER A 85 -50.85 -2.13 -13.43
N THR A 86 -50.99 -0.82 -13.47
CA THR A 86 -49.83 0.10 -13.52
C THR A 86 -49.61 0.68 -12.13
N LYS A 87 -48.41 0.52 -11.59
CA LYS A 87 -48.04 0.99 -10.27
C LYS A 87 -46.83 1.92 -10.32
N TYR A 88 -46.94 3.06 -9.72
CA TYR A 88 -45.83 3.98 -9.45
C TYR A 88 -45.61 4.02 -7.95
N GLU A 89 -44.34 3.92 -7.54
CA GLU A 89 -43.97 3.86 -6.14
C GLU A 89 -42.76 4.76 -5.88
N ILE A 90 -42.81 5.54 -4.82
CA ILE A 90 -41.68 6.23 -4.26
C ILE A 90 -41.57 5.86 -2.78
N GLY A 91 -40.38 5.49 -2.35
CA GLY A 91 -40.10 5.12 -0.97
C GLY A 91 -38.85 5.80 -0.44
N ALA A 92 -38.84 6.01 0.87
CA ALA A 92 -37.66 6.42 1.59
C ALA A 92 -37.55 5.58 2.88
N ASN A 93 -36.41 4.99 3.13
CA ASN A 93 -36.18 4.24 4.35
C ASN A 93 -34.87 4.68 5.03
N ARG A 94 -34.85 4.55 6.36
CA ARG A 94 -33.68 4.86 7.18
C ARG A 94 -33.62 3.99 8.41
N LYS A 95 -32.41 3.52 8.76
CA LYS A 95 -32.15 2.93 10.07
C LYS A 95 -31.72 4.00 11.07
N VAL A 96 -32.20 3.88 12.29
CA VAL A 96 -31.84 4.77 13.41
C VAL A 96 -30.84 4.07 14.30
N SER A 97 -29.56 4.48 14.18
CA SER A 97 -28.40 3.78 14.77
C SER A 97 -28.46 3.55 16.27
N HIS A 98 -29.04 4.48 17.06
CA HIS A 98 -29.07 4.37 18.52
C HIS A 98 -30.21 3.45 19.07
N SER A 99 -31.19 3.12 18.23
CA SER A 99 -32.34 2.27 18.65
C SER A 99 -32.44 0.99 17.82
N GLY A 100 -31.69 0.84 16.75
CA GLY A 100 -31.82 -0.23 15.76
C GLY A 100 -33.15 -0.18 14.99
N ALA A 101 -33.94 0.89 15.16
CA ALA A 101 -35.24 1.03 14.51
C ALA A 101 -35.10 1.34 13.04
N THR A 102 -36.14 0.94 12.27
CA THR A 102 -36.26 1.30 10.85
C THR A 102 -37.49 2.19 10.67
N VAL A 103 -37.29 3.32 10.01
CA VAL A 103 -38.33 4.21 9.53
C VAL A 103 -38.51 3.99 8.05
N ASN A 104 -39.76 3.72 7.60
CA ASN A 104 -40.07 3.64 6.17
C ASN A 104 -41.22 4.59 5.86
N LEU A 105 -41.04 5.35 4.79
CA LEU A 105 -42.02 6.21 4.17
C LEU A 105 -42.27 5.65 2.78
N LYS A 106 -43.53 5.49 2.40
CA LYS A 106 -43.87 4.95 1.09
C LYS A 106 -45.10 5.62 0.55
N HIS A 107 -45.06 6.00 -0.69
CA HIS A 107 -46.20 6.49 -1.45
C HIS A 107 -46.33 5.67 -2.74
N SER A 108 -47.52 5.13 -2.98
CA SER A 108 -47.82 4.37 -4.21
C SER A 108 -49.13 4.80 -4.85
N LEU A 109 -49.05 4.95 -6.15
CA LEU A 109 -50.19 5.17 -7.03
C LEU A 109 -50.39 3.91 -7.87
N THR A 110 -51.55 3.29 -7.78
CA THR A 110 -51.89 2.11 -8.57
C THR A 110 -53.13 2.38 -9.40
N ARG A 111 -53.04 2.11 -10.68
CA ARG A 111 -54.18 2.10 -11.61
C ARG A 111 -54.41 0.67 -12.06
N ASN A 112 -55.63 0.20 -11.85
CA ASN A 112 -56.07 -1.10 -12.32
C ASN A 112 -57.18 -0.90 -13.37
N ASP A 113 -56.92 -1.32 -14.58
CA ASP A 113 -57.90 -1.38 -15.68
C ASP A 113 -58.42 -2.82 -15.79
N LYS A 114 -59.70 -2.99 -15.57
CA LYS A 114 -60.43 -4.26 -15.64
C LYS A 114 -61.50 -4.11 -16.71
N ASP A 115 -61.41 -4.83 -17.81
CA ASP A 115 -62.47 -4.90 -18.83
C ASP A 115 -63.18 -3.56 -19.10
N SER A 116 -62.41 -2.49 -19.31
CA SER A 116 -62.90 -1.12 -19.54
C SER A 116 -63.27 -0.29 -18.29
N ASN A 117 -63.09 -0.84 -17.08
CA ASN A 117 -63.29 -0.06 -15.85
C ASN A 117 -61.97 0.21 -15.15
N ALA A 118 -61.56 1.47 -15.09
CA ALA A 118 -60.34 1.89 -14.40
C ALA A 118 -60.61 2.26 -12.95
N THR A 119 -59.81 1.68 -12.06
CA THR A 119 -59.79 2.06 -10.63
C THR A 119 -58.45 2.63 -10.23
N HIS A 120 -58.45 3.66 -9.43
CA HIS A 120 -57.24 4.32 -8.96
C HIS A 120 -57.13 4.18 -7.46
N SER A 121 -55.95 3.79 -7.00
CA SER A 121 -55.65 3.73 -5.56
C SER A 121 -54.41 4.58 -5.26
N ASN A 122 -54.51 5.38 -4.24
CA ASN A 122 -53.44 6.23 -3.74
C ASN A 122 -53.17 5.84 -2.28
N LEU A 123 -52.00 5.35 -1.99
CA LEU A 123 -51.62 4.89 -0.65
C LEU A 123 -50.37 5.61 -0.19
N PHE A 124 -50.50 6.28 0.94
CA PHE A 124 -49.37 6.79 1.70
C PHE A 124 -49.22 5.97 3.01
N SER A 125 -48.03 5.47 3.28
CA SER A 125 -47.75 4.71 4.49
C SER A 125 -46.49 5.19 5.18
N ILE A 126 -46.55 5.24 6.51
CA ILE A 126 -45.41 5.48 7.38
C ILE A 126 -45.32 4.27 8.31
N SER A 127 -44.18 3.64 8.42
CA SER A 127 -43.93 2.58 9.36
C SER A 127 -42.70 2.83 10.20
N TYR A 128 -42.77 2.51 11.48
CA TYR A 128 -41.68 2.53 12.42
C TYR A 128 -41.60 1.16 13.10
N ALA A 129 -40.49 0.48 12.89
CA ALA A 129 -40.25 -0.84 13.50
C ALA A 129 -39.02 -0.78 14.38
N ARG A 130 -39.16 -1.09 15.68
CA ARG A 130 -38.01 -1.15 16.62
C ARG A 130 -37.85 -2.59 17.14
N PRO A 131 -36.63 -3.15 17.02
CA PRO A 131 -36.32 -4.45 17.61
C PRO A 131 -36.33 -4.36 19.15
N LEU A 132 -36.97 -5.32 19.82
CA LEU A 132 -37.10 -5.34 21.29
C LEU A 132 -36.11 -6.29 21.95
N LEU A 133 -35.75 -7.38 21.28
CA LEU A 133 -34.86 -8.42 21.80
C LEU A 133 -33.58 -8.52 21.00
N GLN A 134 -33.65 -9.10 19.82
CA GLN A 134 -32.50 -9.21 18.92
C GLN A 134 -32.18 -7.84 18.30
N ASN A 135 -30.93 -7.44 18.29
CA ASN A 135 -30.49 -6.11 17.82
C ASN A 135 -31.11 -4.93 18.63
N LYS A 136 -31.43 -5.16 19.91
CA LYS A 136 -31.88 -4.08 20.81
C LYS A 136 -30.83 -2.96 20.81
N ASP A 137 -31.30 -1.72 20.76
CA ASP A 137 -30.45 -0.51 20.70
C ASP A 137 -29.40 -0.49 19.56
N GLY A 138 -29.66 -1.28 18.50
CA GLY A 138 -28.83 -1.32 17.32
C GLY A 138 -27.43 -1.93 17.55
N LEU A 139 -27.27 -2.81 18.53
CA LEU A 139 -25.98 -3.39 18.89
C LEU A 139 -25.32 -4.13 17.73
N ASN A 140 -26.08 -4.98 17.01
CA ASN A 140 -25.56 -5.71 15.87
C ASN A 140 -25.27 -4.79 14.66
N ASP A 141 -26.09 -3.74 14.47
CA ASP A 141 -25.85 -2.77 13.40
C ASP A 141 -24.57 -1.97 13.65
N LYS A 142 -24.26 -1.66 14.92
CA LYS A 142 -23.03 -0.96 15.31
C LYS A 142 -21.80 -1.86 15.28
N LEU A 143 -21.95 -3.16 15.55
CA LEU A 143 -20.84 -4.10 15.65
C LEU A 143 -19.93 -4.05 14.42
N ASN A 144 -20.50 -4.16 13.23
CA ASN A 144 -19.74 -4.14 11.98
C ASN A 144 -18.99 -2.82 11.78
N LEU A 145 -19.59 -1.69 12.16
CA LEU A 145 -18.95 -0.38 12.07
C LEU A 145 -17.81 -0.24 13.08
N ASP A 146 -18.01 -0.71 14.30
CA ASP A 146 -17.00 -0.67 15.36
C ASP A 146 -15.82 -1.58 15.00
N LEU A 147 -16.07 -2.80 14.52
CA LEU A 147 -15.03 -3.71 14.01
C LEU A 147 -14.26 -3.10 12.83
N ALA A 148 -14.95 -2.52 11.86
CA ALA A 148 -14.30 -1.85 10.74
C ALA A 148 -13.46 -0.62 11.17
N SER A 149 -13.85 0.05 12.25
CA SER A 149 -13.08 1.16 12.82
C SER A 149 -11.79 0.68 13.48
N ILE A 150 -11.85 -0.44 14.20
CA ILE A 150 -10.67 -1.11 14.77
C ILE A 150 -9.76 -1.61 13.64
N ASP A 151 -10.34 -2.24 12.60
CA ASP A 151 -9.62 -2.71 11.43
C ASP A 151 -8.90 -1.60 10.68
N LEU A 152 -9.51 -0.43 10.54
CA LEU A 152 -8.89 0.72 9.91
C LEU A 152 -7.62 1.16 10.66
N ILE A 153 -7.69 1.23 12.00
CA ILE A 153 -6.55 1.61 12.84
C ILE A 153 -5.45 0.54 12.76
N ALA A 154 -5.82 -0.74 12.90
CA ALA A 154 -4.89 -1.86 12.78
C ALA A 154 -4.22 -1.91 11.40
N LYS A 155 -4.99 -1.62 10.33
CA LYS A 155 -4.47 -1.56 8.96
C LYS A 155 -3.47 -0.42 8.80
N LYS A 156 -3.72 0.77 9.35
CA LYS A 156 -2.77 1.90 9.32
C LYS A 156 -1.43 1.52 9.96
N VAL A 157 -1.46 0.95 11.16
CA VAL A 157 -0.23 0.48 11.84
C VAL A 157 0.51 -0.56 11.01
N SER A 158 -0.22 -1.49 10.38
CA SER A 158 0.38 -2.49 9.49
C SER A 158 0.99 -1.89 8.22
N LEU A 159 0.37 -0.87 7.64
CA LEU A 159 0.89 -0.19 6.44
C LEU A 159 2.13 0.64 6.75
N GLU A 160 2.19 1.29 7.91
CA GLU A 160 3.38 1.99 8.39
C GLU A 160 4.56 1.02 8.59
N GLU A 161 4.31 -0.16 9.20
CA GLU A 161 5.33 -1.19 9.35
C GLU A 161 5.83 -1.71 7.99
N GLN A 162 4.93 -1.91 7.03
CA GLN A 162 5.31 -2.32 5.67
C GLN A 162 6.14 -1.25 4.97
N ALA A 163 5.79 0.04 5.13
CA ALA A 163 6.54 1.16 4.57
C ALA A 163 7.96 1.22 5.14
N GLU A 164 8.10 1.10 6.45
CA GLU A 164 9.41 1.12 7.12
C GLU A 164 10.28 -0.08 6.77
N ASN A 165 9.71 -1.29 6.73
CA ASN A 165 10.44 -2.49 6.33
C ASN A 165 10.93 -2.41 4.88
N PHE A 166 10.08 -1.90 3.98
CA PHE A 166 10.48 -1.67 2.60
C PHE A 166 11.61 -0.65 2.52
N LEU A 167 11.46 0.49 3.18
CA LEU A 167 12.48 1.54 3.23
C LEU A 167 13.79 1.01 3.79
N ALA A 168 13.78 0.34 4.95
CA ALA A 168 14.97 -0.24 5.58
C ALA A 168 15.68 -1.22 4.64
N SER A 169 14.94 -2.08 3.94
CA SER A 169 15.50 -3.00 2.94
C SER A 169 16.21 -2.27 1.79
N LYS A 170 15.67 -1.12 1.33
CA LYS A 170 16.29 -0.35 0.24
C LYS A 170 17.46 0.51 0.72
N LEU A 171 17.40 1.01 1.95
CA LEU A 171 18.54 1.68 2.58
C LEU A 171 19.71 0.73 2.82
N SER A 172 19.46 -0.53 3.17
CA SER A 172 20.51 -1.56 3.23
C SER A 172 21.22 -1.71 1.88
N LYS A 173 20.47 -1.80 0.78
CA LYS A 173 21.06 -1.85 -0.58
C LYS A 173 21.87 -0.59 -0.92
N PHE A 174 21.46 0.57 -0.44
CA PHE A 174 22.22 1.80 -0.61
C PHE A 174 23.57 1.74 0.10
N VAL A 175 23.62 1.20 1.33
CA VAL A 175 24.86 0.96 2.07
C VAL A 175 25.73 -0.07 1.33
N ASP A 176 25.14 -1.14 0.79
CA ASP A 176 25.85 -2.14 -0.01
C ASP A 176 26.47 -1.51 -1.26
N LEU A 177 25.80 -0.56 -1.92
CA LEU A 177 26.36 0.18 -3.05
C LEU A 177 27.58 1.01 -2.62
N ALA A 178 27.51 1.71 -1.48
CA ALA A 178 28.64 2.47 -0.93
C ALA A 178 29.85 1.54 -0.68
N LEU A 179 29.61 0.37 -0.07
CA LEU A 179 30.64 -0.63 0.14
C LEU A 179 31.24 -1.13 -1.17
N LYS A 180 30.45 -1.44 -2.19
CA LYS A 180 30.94 -1.86 -3.51
C LYS A 180 31.76 -0.78 -4.19
N GLN A 181 31.43 0.50 -4.01
CA GLN A 181 32.27 1.60 -4.52
C GLN A 181 33.68 1.57 -3.90
N GLU A 182 33.79 1.35 -2.60
CA GLU A 182 35.09 1.22 -1.91
C GLU A 182 35.84 -0.04 -2.34
N VAL A 183 35.15 -1.17 -2.52
CA VAL A 183 35.76 -2.41 -3.02
C VAL A 183 36.34 -2.22 -4.43
N VAL A 184 35.64 -1.51 -5.32
CA VAL A 184 36.17 -1.19 -6.67
C VAL A 184 37.41 -0.32 -6.58
N LYS A 185 37.43 0.71 -5.72
CA LYS A 185 38.62 1.54 -5.50
C LYS A 185 39.81 0.69 -5.05
N LYS A 186 39.59 -0.21 -4.05
CA LYS A 186 40.61 -1.13 -3.54
C LYS A 186 41.14 -2.06 -4.64
N HIS A 187 40.27 -2.66 -5.47
CA HIS A 187 40.71 -3.55 -6.54
C HIS A 187 41.43 -2.83 -7.67
N LYS A 188 41.10 -1.56 -7.93
CA LYS A 188 41.89 -0.73 -8.89
C LYS A 188 43.30 -0.48 -8.40
N ILE A 189 43.47 -0.11 -7.14
CA ILE A 189 44.80 0.08 -6.54
C ILE A 189 45.58 -1.22 -6.54
N ALA A 190 44.94 -2.36 -6.18
CA ALA A 190 45.58 -3.66 -6.23
C ALA A 190 46.03 -4.06 -7.66
N LEU A 191 45.23 -3.71 -8.69
CA LEU A 191 45.57 -3.94 -10.08
C LEU A 191 46.78 -3.10 -10.52
N GLU A 192 46.81 -1.81 -10.17
CA GLU A 192 47.94 -0.93 -10.46
C GLU A 192 49.21 -1.47 -9.80
N LEU A 193 49.18 -1.81 -8.53
CA LEU A 193 50.32 -2.37 -7.79
C LEU A 193 50.80 -3.68 -8.40
N SER A 194 49.89 -4.60 -8.76
CA SER A 194 50.26 -5.89 -9.35
C SER A 194 50.86 -5.71 -10.77
N LYS A 195 50.46 -4.66 -11.50
CA LYS A 195 51.06 -4.31 -12.80
C LYS A 195 52.48 -3.80 -12.61
N GLU A 196 52.71 -2.89 -11.64
CA GLU A 196 54.07 -2.39 -11.35
C GLU A 196 55.01 -3.52 -10.93
N GLN A 197 54.49 -4.49 -10.10
CA GLN A 197 55.27 -5.67 -9.72
C GLN A 197 55.59 -6.57 -10.90
N LEU A 198 54.69 -6.77 -11.83
CA LEU A 198 54.92 -7.51 -13.07
C LEU A 198 55.99 -6.83 -13.94
N ASP A 199 55.82 -5.52 -14.17
CA ASP A 199 56.76 -4.74 -14.99
C ASP A 199 58.19 -4.80 -14.39
N LEU A 200 58.31 -4.68 -13.09
CA LEU A 200 59.57 -4.85 -12.36
C LEU A 200 60.16 -6.29 -12.45
N ALA A 201 59.28 -7.30 -12.39
CA ALA A 201 59.72 -8.70 -12.54
C ALA A 201 60.19 -8.97 -14.00
N GLU A 202 59.52 -8.43 -14.99
CA GLU A 202 59.96 -8.53 -16.40
C GLU A 202 61.31 -7.90 -16.61
N ASP A 203 61.61 -6.73 -16.06
CA ASP A 203 62.91 -6.06 -16.18
C ASP A 203 64.02 -6.82 -15.42
N LYS A 204 63.72 -7.36 -14.23
CA LYS A 204 64.69 -8.21 -13.52
C LYS A 204 64.98 -9.50 -14.27
N PHE A 205 63.99 -10.12 -14.89
CA PHE A 205 64.19 -11.34 -15.68
C PHE A 205 64.99 -11.07 -16.92
N LYS A 206 64.76 -9.95 -17.66
CA LYS A 206 65.60 -9.54 -18.78
C LYS A 206 67.06 -9.37 -18.41
N ASN A 207 67.33 -8.93 -17.16
CA ASN A 207 68.68 -8.77 -16.63
C ASN A 207 69.20 -10.04 -15.95
N SER A 208 68.51 -11.18 -16.10
CA SER A 208 68.86 -12.47 -15.49
C SER A 208 69.00 -12.44 -13.96
N LEU A 209 68.27 -11.56 -13.29
CA LEU A 209 68.27 -11.39 -11.83
C LEU A 209 67.24 -12.25 -11.11
N ILE A 210 66.26 -12.81 -11.81
CA ILE A 210 65.24 -13.71 -11.24
C ILE A 210 64.98 -14.90 -12.16
N ASP A 211 64.43 -15.97 -11.56
CA ASP A 211 64.01 -17.17 -12.31
C ASP A 211 62.70 -16.95 -13.05
N ILE A 212 62.46 -17.71 -14.13
CA ILE A 212 61.23 -17.71 -14.90
C ILE A 212 60.00 -18.03 -14.06
N THR A 213 60.16 -18.85 -13.02
CA THR A 213 59.06 -19.21 -12.09
C THR A 213 58.52 -17.99 -11.37
N VAL A 214 59.38 -17.06 -10.94
CA VAL A 214 58.97 -15.81 -10.27
C VAL A 214 58.24 -14.90 -11.24
N LEU A 215 58.70 -14.78 -12.49
CA LEU A 215 58.02 -14.00 -13.52
C LEU A 215 56.61 -14.55 -13.79
N ILE A 216 56.46 -15.88 -13.93
CA ILE A 216 55.18 -16.52 -14.14
C ILE A 216 54.23 -16.24 -12.97
N GLN A 217 54.73 -16.30 -11.74
CA GLN A 217 53.94 -16.02 -10.53
C GLN A 217 53.41 -14.58 -10.52
N GLU A 218 54.27 -13.59 -10.83
CA GLU A 218 53.81 -12.20 -10.87
C GLU A 218 52.83 -11.95 -12.02
N LYS A 219 52.98 -12.65 -13.14
CA LYS A 219 52.00 -12.61 -14.24
C LYS A 219 50.65 -13.18 -13.82
N ASP A 220 50.61 -14.28 -13.08
CA ASP A 220 49.38 -14.87 -12.52
C ASP A 220 48.73 -13.94 -11.50
N ASN A 221 49.52 -13.27 -10.65
CA ASN A 221 49.05 -12.27 -9.69
C ASN A 221 48.35 -11.11 -10.40
N TYR A 222 48.96 -10.58 -11.45
CA TYR A 222 48.38 -9.52 -12.29
C TYR A 222 47.08 -9.95 -12.96
N VAL A 223 47.03 -11.16 -13.54
CA VAL A 223 45.81 -11.70 -14.16
C VAL A 223 44.67 -11.83 -13.13
N LYS A 224 44.96 -12.34 -11.94
CA LYS A 224 44.01 -12.42 -10.85
C LYS A 224 43.49 -11.07 -10.39
N ALA A 225 44.38 -10.10 -10.18
CA ALA A 225 44.01 -8.74 -9.80
C ALA A 225 43.14 -8.07 -10.87
N ARG A 226 43.47 -8.28 -12.16
CA ARG A 226 42.67 -7.79 -13.28
C ARG A 226 41.29 -8.40 -13.32
N GLN A 227 41.17 -9.70 -13.10
CA GLN A 227 39.90 -10.39 -13.04
C GLN A 227 39.03 -9.88 -11.88
N GLN A 228 39.60 -9.68 -10.69
CA GLN A 228 38.89 -9.13 -9.53
C GLN A 228 38.41 -7.70 -9.76
N SER A 229 39.24 -6.86 -10.39
CA SER A 229 38.86 -5.47 -10.77
C SER A 229 37.72 -5.44 -11.77
N LEU A 230 37.73 -6.31 -12.78
CA LEU A 230 36.65 -6.40 -13.77
C LEU A 230 35.34 -6.91 -13.12
N GLN A 231 35.44 -7.92 -12.26
CA GLN A 231 34.28 -8.49 -11.58
C GLN A 231 33.64 -7.46 -10.64
N SER A 232 34.41 -6.79 -9.80
CA SER A 232 33.89 -5.77 -8.87
C SER A 232 33.27 -4.58 -9.59
N ASN A 233 33.85 -4.16 -10.73
CA ASN A 233 33.25 -3.12 -11.59
C ASN A 233 31.89 -3.54 -12.15
N LYS A 234 31.78 -4.77 -12.64
CA LYS A 234 30.52 -5.32 -13.14
C LYS A 234 29.44 -5.33 -12.04
N GLU A 235 29.79 -5.79 -10.85
CA GLU A 235 28.87 -5.82 -9.70
C GLU A 235 28.40 -4.41 -9.29
N LEU A 236 29.32 -3.45 -9.30
CA LEU A 236 28.98 -2.04 -9.03
C LEU A 236 27.99 -1.48 -10.05
N ILE A 237 28.19 -1.74 -11.34
CA ILE A 237 27.29 -1.28 -12.41
C ILE A 237 25.89 -1.88 -12.23
N ILE A 238 25.79 -3.16 -11.90
CA ILE A 238 24.51 -3.83 -11.68
C ILE A 238 23.76 -3.17 -10.50
N GLU A 239 24.44 -3.00 -9.36
CA GLU A 239 23.82 -2.42 -8.17
C GLU A 239 23.40 -0.94 -8.39
N ARG A 240 24.24 -0.16 -9.07
CA ARG A 240 23.88 1.21 -9.46
C ARG A 240 22.62 1.26 -10.29
N ARG A 241 22.50 0.39 -11.28
CA ARG A 241 21.32 0.30 -12.15
C ARG A 241 20.07 -0.10 -11.37
N GLU A 242 20.19 -1.08 -10.47
CA GLU A 242 19.07 -1.49 -9.64
C GLU A 242 18.56 -0.35 -8.77
N LEU A 243 19.46 0.36 -8.07
CA LEU A 243 19.08 1.48 -7.22
C LEU A 243 18.60 2.70 -8.01
N ALA A 244 19.21 3.01 -9.16
CA ALA A 244 18.74 4.07 -10.03
C ALA A 244 17.30 3.83 -10.51
N ASN A 245 16.97 2.59 -10.87
CA ASN A 245 15.62 2.22 -11.28
C ASN A 245 14.58 2.40 -10.17
N LEU A 246 14.95 2.23 -8.89
CA LEU A 246 14.02 2.41 -7.78
C LEU A 246 13.54 3.86 -7.62
N ILE A 247 14.40 4.84 -7.94
CA ILE A 247 14.09 6.27 -7.82
C ILE A 247 13.86 6.96 -9.16
N GLY A 248 13.89 6.19 -10.27
CA GLY A 248 13.73 6.73 -11.63
C GLY A 248 14.89 7.59 -12.11
N ALA A 249 16.09 7.46 -11.51
CA ALA A 249 17.30 8.17 -11.88
C ALA A 249 18.08 7.43 -12.98
N LYS A 250 19.09 8.12 -13.55
CA LYS A 250 20.04 7.47 -14.47
C LYS A 250 21.14 6.76 -13.67
N GLU A 251 21.64 5.65 -14.20
CA GLU A 251 22.74 4.89 -13.60
C GLU A 251 23.98 5.77 -13.34
N SER A 252 24.31 6.71 -14.26
CA SER A 252 25.43 7.63 -14.14
C SER A 252 25.37 8.53 -12.93
N ASP A 253 24.16 8.88 -12.50
CA ASP A 253 23.91 9.85 -11.45
C ASP A 253 23.91 9.18 -10.05
N MET A 254 23.96 7.84 -10.03
CA MET A 254 23.95 7.02 -8.80
C MET A 254 25.36 6.87 -8.22
N ILE A 255 25.93 7.98 -7.78
CA ILE A 255 27.18 8.01 -7.03
C ILE A 255 26.82 8.29 -5.56
N VAL A 256 27.18 7.35 -4.69
CA VAL A 256 26.84 7.44 -3.26
C VAL A 256 27.94 8.15 -2.50
N GLU A 257 27.56 9.11 -1.68
CA GLU A 257 28.42 9.73 -0.69
C GLU A 257 28.02 9.25 0.71
N MET A 258 28.86 8.38 1.29
CA MET A 258 28.63 7.83 2.62
C MET A 258 29.96 7.49 3.28
N ASP A 259 30.14 7.95 4.51
CA ASP A 259 31.23 7.52 5.37
C ASP A 259 30.84 6.21 6.09
N LEU A 260 31.35 5.09 5.56
CA LEU A 260 31.09 3.74 6.11
C LEU A 260 31.72 3.49 7.47
N PHE A 261 32.67 4.33 7.89
CA PHE A 261 33.43 4.15 9.13
C PHE A 261 33.00 5.10 10.24
N LYS A 262 32.01 5.96 9.96
CA LYS A 262 31.48 6.87 10.97
C LYS A 262 30.68 6.08 12.01
N GLU A 263 31.15 6.11 13.25
CA GLU A 263 30.39 5.54 14.36
C GLU A 263 29.05 6.28 14.56
N GLN A 264 27.99 5.53 14.56
CA GLN A 264 26.67 6.05 14.92
C GLN A 264 26.40 5.69 16.38
N SER A 265 26.21 6.70 17.24
CA SER A 265 25.70 6.48 18.58
C SER A 265 24.24 6.07 18.51
N LEU A 266 23.93 4.86 18.97
CA LEU A 266 22.54 4.49 19.23
C LEU A 266 22.02 5.33 20.40
N SER A 267 20.87 5.98 20.21
CA SER A 267 20.19 6.66 21.31
C SER A 267 19.81 5.65 22.40
N ASP A 268 19.98 6.04 23.67
CA ASP A 268 19.52 5.23 24.80
C ASP A 268 18.00 5.03 24.70
N VAL A 269 17.60 3.83 24.27
CA VAL A 269 16.19 3.46 24.17
C VAL A 269 15.76 2.86 25.51
N ASN A 270 14.81 3.49 26.19
CA ASN A 270 14.21 2.90 27.37
C ASN A 270 13.45 1.62 26.99
N PRO A 271 13.88 0.41 27.46
CA PRO A 271 13.27 -0.84 27.05
C PRO A 271 11.77 -0.94 27.37
N ARG A 272 11.32 -0.33 28.46
CA ARG A 272 9.90 -0.36 28.86
C ARG A 272 9.05 0.51 27.92
N GLU A 273 9.57 1.64 27.51
CA GLU A 273 8.88 2.54 26.58
C GLU A 273 8.87 1.97 25.17
N PHE A 274 9.96 1.34 24.75
CA PHE A 274 10.04 0.62 23.49
C PHE A 274 8.99 -0.50 23.41
N VAL A 275 8.91 -1.34 24.47
CA VAL A 275 7.91 -2.43 24.52
C VAL A 275 6.49 -1.87 24.45
N LYS A 276 6.18 -0.81 25.23
CA LYS A 276 4.84 -0.21 25.25
C LYS A 276 4.44 0.37 23.88
N ASN A 277 5.38 0.92 23.14
CA ASN A 277 5.16 1.52 21.83
C ASN A 277 5.34 0.51 20.67
N SER A 278 5.64 -0.74 20.99
CA SER A 278 5.85 -1.80 19.99
C SER A 278 4.55 -2.06 19.20
N ARG A 279 4.66 -2.07 17.87
CA ARG A 279 3.54 -2.39 16.98
C ARG A 279 2.98 -3.80 17.19
N ALA A 280 3.81 -4.74 17.63
CA ALA A 280 3.37 -6.08 17.98
C ALA A 280 2.36 -6.06 19.14
N ILE A 281 2.61 -5.24 20.15
CA ILE A 281 1.68 -5.05 21.28
C ILE A 281 0.42 -4.31 20.82
N GLN A 282 0.57 -3.26 20.03
CA GLN A 282 -0.59 -2.55 19.47
C GLN A 282 -1.49 -3.48 18.65
N LYS A 283 -0.94 -4.36 17.83
CA LYS A 283 -1.71 -5.37 17.08
C LYS A 283 -2.48 -6.31 18.02
N PHE A 284 -1.82 -6.79 19.08
CA PHE A 284 -2.46 -7.62 20.09
C PHE A 284 -3.60 -6.90 20.80
N ASP A 285 -3.44 -5.62 21.11
CA ASP A 285 -4.48 -4.80 21.73
C ASP A 285 -5.68 -4.61 20.78
N PHE A 286 -5.46 -4.47 19.48
CA PHE A 286 -6.54 -4.43 18.49
C PHE A 286 -7.28 -5.75 18.38
N ASP A 287 -6.59 -6.88 18.37
CA ASP A 287 -7.22 -8.21 18.33
C ASP A 287 -8.04 -8.45 19.60
N LYS A 288 -7.52 -8.06 20.76
CA LYS A 288 -8.24 -8.11 22.05
C LYS A 288 -9.49 -7.22 22.01
N ALA A 289 -9.38 -6.00 21.48
CA ALA A 289 -10.52 -5.08 21.37
C ALA A 289 -11.62 -5.64 20.45
N LYS A 290 -11.28 -6.33 19.36
CA LYS A 290 -12.22 -7.03 18.49
C LYS A 290 -12.95 -8.12 19.23
N LEU A 291 -12.22 -9.02 19.88
CA LEU A 291 -12.81 -10.11 20.67
C LEU A 291 -13.73 -9.59 21.76
N GLN A 292 -13.36 -8.52 22.46
CA GLN A 292 -14.21 -7.89 23.47
C GLN A 292 -15.49 -7.27 22.89
N ARG A 293 -15.46 -6.89 21.62
CA ARG A 293 -16.62 -6.30 20.95
C ARG A 293 -17.57 -7.37 20.37
N GLU A 294 -17.04 -8.55 20.04
CA GLU A 294 -17.80 -9.68 19.52
C GLU A 294 -18.50 -10.49 20.62
N LEU A 295 -17.97 -10.45 21.86
CA LEU A 295 -18.58 -11.04 23.05
C LEU A 295 -19.70 -10.16 23.61
#